data_a39470452c6e2407e4e09d10e04e6d6e
#
_entry.id   a39470452c6e2407e4e09d10e04e6d6e
#
_cell.length_a   1.000
_cell.length_b   1.000
_cell.length_c   1.000
_cell.angle_alpha   90.00
_cell.angle_beta   90.00
_cell.angle_gamma   90.00
#
_symmetry.space_group_name_H-M   'P 1'
#
loop_
_entity.id
_entity.type
_entity.pdbx_description
1 polymer ?
#
loop_
_entity_poly.entity_id
_entity_poly.type
_entity_poly.pdbx_seq_one_letter_code
_entity_poly.pdbx_strand_id
1 'polypeptide(L)'
;MARKKIHNDLEVVQEGFANGVAPGFPLNDKEKQKMINKATKAYARFLEALKCDWQNDPNSADTPHRVAKAYVNDLWAGRYTQMSPITSFPSDGYDGIVIERNIPLTSMCSHHHQTIGGVVHIGYVVGNNGRVIGLSKLNRIVELFGRRGAIQEQLTSAIHNAVDKICENNKGVIVTIVG
;
A
#
# COMPACT_ATOMS: atom_id res chain seq x y z
N MET A 1 0.41 -31.19 3.68
CA MET A 1 0.91 -30.18 2.69
C MET A 1 1.64 -29.04 3.41
N ALA A 2 2.75 -28.57 2.88
CA ALA A 2 3.60 -27.60 3.58
C ALA A 2 3.06 -26.16 3.55
N ARG A 3 3.41 -25.41 4.59
CA ARG A 3 3.26 -23.96 4.68
C ARG A 3 4.02 -23.29 3.54
N LYS A 4 3.35 -22.49 2.71
CA LYS A 4 3.98 -21.78 1.58
C LYS A 4 4.19 -20.31 1.95
N LYS A 5 5.42 -19.85 1.79
CA LYS A 5 5.73 -18.40 1.83
C LYS A 5 5.64 -17.86 0.42
N ILE A 6 4.79 -16.87 0.20
CA ILE A 6 4.68 -16.16 -1.06
C ILE A 6 5.55 -14.92 -0.95
N HIS A 7 6.57 -14.86 -1.80
CA HIS A 7 7.47 -13.72 -1.92
C HIS A 7 7.00 -12.79 -3.05
N ASN A 8 7.21 -11.56 -2.87
CA ASN A 8 7.39 -10.36 -3.71
C ASN A 8 6.77 -10.24 -5.11
N ASP A 9 6.33 -11.31 -5.74
CA ASP A 9 5.74 -11.25 -7.10
C ASP A 9 4.40 -10.49 -7.13
N LEU A 10 3.88 -10.09 -5.97
CA LEU A 10 2.66 -9.29 -5.84
C LEU A 10 2.90 -7.80 -6.09
N GLU A 11 4.15 -7.37 -6.12
CA GLU A 11 4.48 -5.97 -5.88
C GLU A 11 4.66 -5.16 -7.16
N VAL A 12 4.85 -5.80 -8.30
CA VAL A 12 5.20 -5.10 -9.53
C VAL A 12 3.96 -4.80 -10.36
N VAL A 13 3.33 -3.70 -10.03
CA VAL A 13 2.72 -2.83 -11.03
C VAL A 13 3.85 -1.99 -11.59
N GLN A 14 3.74 -1.29 -12.67
CA GLN A 14 4.84 -0.59 -13.34
C GLN A 14 5.74 0.21 -12.40
N GLU A 15 7.05 0.00 -12.50
CA GLU A 15 8.05 0.79 -11.78
C GLU A 15 7.93 2.28 -12.14
N GLY A 16 7.99 3.15 -11.15
CA GLY A 16 7.90 4.60 -11.33
C GLY A 16 6.49 5.18 -11.38
N PHE A 17 5.45 4.42 -11.69
CA PHE A 17 4.08 4.92 -11.64
C PHE A 17 3.58 5.14 -10.21
N ALA A 18 2.58 6.02 -10.06
CA ALA A 18 2.07 6.41 -8.74
C ALA A 18 1.61 5.21 -7.91
N ASN A 19 0.89 4.26 -8.51
CA ASN A 19 0.42 3.03 -7.87
C ASN A 19 1.44 1.88 -7.86
N GLY A 20 2.65 2.11 -8.37
CA GLY A 20 3.72 1.14 -8.44
C GLY A 20 4.81 1.36 -7.39
N VAL A 21 5.92 0.67 -7.58
CA VAL A 21 7.13 0.82 -6.76
C VAL A 21 8.06 1.89 -7.34
N ALA A 22 8.92 2.45 -6.50
CA ALA A 22 9.93 3.40 -6.96
C ALA A 22 11.08 2.68 -7.68
N PRO A 23 11.76 3.35 -8.63
CA PRO A 23 13.01 2.85 -9.20
C PRO A 23 14.02 2.44 -8.12
N GLY A 24 14.62 1.26 -8.26
CA GLY A 24 15.55 0.71 -7.29
C GLY A 24 14.91 0.05 -6.05
N PHE A 25 13.60 -0.19 -6.09
CA PHE A 25 12.88 -0.88 -5.01
C PHE A 25 13.47 -2.27 -4.66
N PRO A 26 13.48 -2.67 -3.37
CA PRO A 26 13.18 -1.86 -2.18
C PRO A 26 14.32 -0.93 -1.81
N LEU A 27 13.97 0.28 -1.33
CA LEU A 27 14.97 1.26 -0.92
C LEU A 27 15.44 1.02 0.52
N ASN A 28 16.75 1.12 0.74
CA ASN A 28 17.33 1.09 2.07
C ASN A 28 17.19 2.45 2.79
N ASP A 29 17.47 2.49 4.10
CA ASP A 29 17.29 3.70 4.92
C ASP A 29 18.16 4.87 4.45
N LYS A 30 19.37 4.60 3.93
CA LYS A 30 20.26 5.64 3.41
C LYS A 30 19.70 6.28 2.13
N GLU A 31 19.10 5.48 1.27
CA GLU A 31 18.41 5.96 0.05
C GLU A 31 17.17 6.75 0.39
N LYS A 32 16.35 6.26 1.32
CA LYS A 32 15.18 6.99 1.83
C LYS A 32 15.56 8.33 2.46
N GLN A 33 16.63 8.37 3.24
CA GLN A 33 17.10 9.63 3.85
C GLN A 33 17.57 10.63 2.79
N LYS A 34 18.31 10.18 1.76
CA LYS A 34 18.69 11.04 0.63
C LYS A 34 17.45 11.60 -0.10
N MET A 35 16.44 10.77 -0.30
CA MET A 35 15.19 11.17 -0.92
C MET A 35 14.43 12.19 -0.08
N ILE A 36 14.32 11.98 1.25
CA ILE A 36 13.72 12.94 2.19
C ILE A 36 14.43 14.29 2.08
N ASN A 37 15.76 14.32 2.13
CA ASN A 37 16.53 15.56 2.05
C ASN A 37 16.30 16.31 0.71
N LYS A 38 16.20 15.56 -0.39
CA LYS A 38 15.89 16.14 -1.71
C LYS A 38 14.46 16.67 -1.79
N ALA A 39 13.50 15.91 -1.29
CA ALA A 39 12.09 16.29 -1.26
C ALA A 39 11.83 17.49 -0.34
N THR A 40 12.51 17.56 0.81
CA THR A 40 12.47 18.73 1.72
C THR A 40 12.80 20.03 0.97
N LYS A 41 13.92 20.04 0.23
CA LYS A 41 14.32 21.21 -0.55
C LYS A 41 13.33 21.56 -1.67
N ALA A 42 12.72 20.55 -2.28
CA ALA A 42 11.72 20.76 -3.34
C ALA A 42 10.42 21.34 -2.76
N TYR A 43 9.99 20.83 -1.61
CA TYR A 43 8.76 21.29 -0.95
C TYR A 43 8.93 22.72 -0.38
N ALA A 44 10.10 23.07 0.14
CA ALA A 44 10.41 24.44 0.54
C ALA A 44 10.20 25.41 -0.62
N ARG A 45 10.76 25.10 -1.80
CA ARG A 45 10.56 25.91 -3.03
C ARG A 45 9.11 25.96 -3.48
N PHE A 46 8.35 24.88 -3.28
CA PHE A 46 6.92 24.87 -3.56
C PHE A 46 6.17 25.87 -2.66
N LEU A 47 6.45 25.91 -1.36
CA LEU A 47 5.86 26.90 -0.44
C LEU A 47 6.25 28.33 -0.80
N GLU A 48 7.49 28.57 -1.17
CA GLU A 48 7.97 29.89 -1.64
C GLU A 48 7.22 30.34 -2.89
N ALA A 49 7.01 29.41 -3.85
CA ALA A 49 6.23 29.72 -5.07
C ALA A 49 4.78 30.09 -4.76
N LEU A 50 4.20 29.54 -3.69
CA LEU A 50 2.88 29.89 -3.18
C LEU A 50 2.88 31.16 -2.31
N LYS A 51 4.02 31.85 -2.16
CA LYS A 51 4.20 33.05 -1.31
C LYS A 51 3.88 32.76 0.17
N CYS A 52 4.12 31.54 0.62
CA CYS A 52 3.98 31.14 2.02
C CYS A 52 5.29 31.45 2.75
N ASP A 53 5.23 32.30 3.77
CA ASP A 53 6.38 32.62 4.62
C ASP A 53 6.53 31.56 5.73
N TRP A 54 6.86 30.36 5.29
CA TRP A 54 6.98 29.21 6.18
C TRP A 54 8.18 29.30 7.13
N GLN A 55 9.22 30.04 6.76
CA GLN A 55 10.48 30.15 7.52
C GLN A 55 10.31 30.97 8.79
N ASN A 56 9.50 32.01 8.74
CA ASN A 56 9.28 32.95 9.85
C ASN A 56 8.06 32.55 10.72
N ASP A 57 7.24 31.57 10.28
CA ASP A 57 6.16 31.02 11.09
C ASP A 57 6.66 29.86 11.95
N PRO A 58 6.66 29.98 13.30
CA PRO A 58 7.14 28.93 14.21
C PRO A 58 6.43 27.58 14.04
N ASN A 59 5.17 27.57 13.54
CA ASN A 59 4.41 26.34 13.32
C ASN A 59 4.80 25.65 12.02
N SER A 60 5.27 26.40 11.02
CA SER A 60 5.56 25.93 9.66
C SER A 60 7.04 25.77 9.36
N ALA A 61 7.94 26.29 10.19
CA ALA A 61 9.39 26.33 9.92
C ALA A 61 9.99 24.95 9.59
N ASP A 62 9.45 23.86 10.16
CA ASP A 62 9.90 22.48 9.90
C ASP A 62 8.97 21.72 8.92
N THR A 63 7.94 22.36 8.37
CA THR A 63 6.95 21.72 7.51
C THR A 63 7.57 21.06 6.27
N PRO A 64 8.54 21.66 5.54
CA PRO A 64 9.15 20.98 4.39
C PRO A 64 9.75 19.62 4.72
N HIS A 65 10.44 19.52 5.87
CA HIS A 65 11.01 18.24 6.32
C HIS A 65 9.94 17.26 6.79
N ARG A 66 8.95 17.74 7.55
CA ARG A 66 7.85 16.89 8.06
C ARG A 66 7.05 16.29 6.91
N VAL A 67 6.71 17.08 5.89
CA VAL A 67 5.98 16.61 4.71
C VAL A 67 6.80 15.61 3.93
N ALA A 68 8.07 15.91 3.64
CA ALA A 68 8.95 14.99 2.93
C ALA A 68 9.07 13.63 3.65
N LYS A 69 9.24 13.67 4.98
CA LYS A 69 9.31 12.46 5.81
C LYS A 69 7.99 11.69 5.81
N ALA A 70 6.85 12.38 5.90
CA ALA A 70 5.53 11.75 5.84
C ALA A 70 5.31 11.04 4.51
N TYR A 71 5.66 11.65 3.39
CA TYR A 71 5.57 10.99 2.08
C TYR A 71 6.40 9.70 2.00
N VAL A 72 7.64 9.73 2.47
CA VAL A 72 8.55 8.59 2.32
C VAL A 72 8.25 7.46 3.30
N ASN A 73 7.93 7.79 4.55
CA ASN A 73 7.83 6.80 5.62
C ASN A 73 6.39 6.40 5.95
N ASP A 74 5.39 7.12 5.41
CA ASP A 74 4.00 6.88 5.71
C ASP A 74 3.13 6.85 4.44
N LEU A 75 2.80 8.01 3.85
CA LEU A 75 1.80 8.13 2.79
C LEU A 75 2.12 7.29 1.54
N TRP A 76 3.40 7.16 1.20
CA TRP A 76 3.90 6.38 0.07
C TRP A 76 4.88 5.27 0.47
N ALA A 77 4.85 4.85 1.73
CA ALA A 77 5.76 3.81 2.23
C ALA A 77 5.73 2.52 1.40
N GLY A 78 4.55 2.13 0.88
CA GLY A 78 4.37 0.97 0.02
C GLY A 78 5.09 1.05 -1.33
N ARG A 79 5.60 2.22 -1.73
CA ARG A 79 6.43 2.40 -2.93
C ARG A 79 7.90 2.08 -2.69
N TYR A 80 8.33 2.13 -1.44
CA TYR A 80 9.75 2.11 -1.07
C TYR A 80 10.12 0.93 -0.19
N THR A 81 9.14 0.38 0.53
CA THR A 81 9.35 -0.66 1.54
C THR A 81 8.70 -1.97 1.10
N GLN A 82 9.49 -3.03 1.14
CA GLN A 82 9.02 -4.36 0.86
C GLN A 82 8.17 -4.91 2.00
N MET A 83 7.02 -5.49 1.66
CA MET A 83 6.19 -6.18 2.62
C MET A 83 6.85 -7.48 3.09
N SER A 84 6.74 -7.80 4.37
CA SER A 84 7.14 -9.12 4.86
C SER A 84 6.33 -10.22 4.19
N PRO A 85 6.92 -11.38 3.88
CA PRO A 85 6.25 -12.46 3.18
C PRO A 85 4.90 -12.84 3.81
N ILE A 86 3.90 -13.05 2.98
CA ILE A 86 2.60 -13.58 3.39
C ILE A 86 2.67 -15.09 3.39
N THR A 87 2.16 -15.69 4.47
CA THR A 87 2.07 -17.14 4.59
C THR A 87 0.65 -17.60 4.33
N SER A 88 0.49 -18.56 3.43
CA SER A 88 -0.77 -19.27 3.20
C SER A 88 -0.67 -20.71 3.69
N PHE A 89 -1.82 -21.29 3.94
CA PHE A 89 -1.97 -22.66 4.48
C PHE A 89 -2.92 -23.46 3.59
N PRO A 90 -2.82 -24.80 3.56
CA PRO A 90 -3.86 -25.65 2.98
C PRO A 90 -5.20 -25.36 3.66
N SER A 91 -6.29 -25.50 2.93
CA SER A 91 -7.65 -25.31 3.47
C SER A 91 -8.13 -26.45 4.34
N ASP A 92 -7.42 -27.59 4.34
CA ASP A 92 -7.75 -28.79 5.09
C ASP A 92 -9.22 -29.26 4.92
N GLY A 93 -9.73 -29.13 3.67
CA GLY A 93 -11.09 -29.50 3.31
C GLY A 93 -12.13 -28.40 3.49
N TYR A 94 -11.77 -27.23 4.04
CA TYR A 94 -12.68 -26.09 4.05
C TYR A 94 -12.85 -25.53 2.63
N ASP A 95 -14.11 -25.37 2.19
CA ASP A 95 -14.50 -24.91 0.85
C ASP A 95 -15.48 -23.72 0.89
N GLY A 96 -15.66 -23.12 2.05
CA GLY A 96 -16.57 -22.00 2.29
C GLY A 96 -15.99 -20.65 1.90
N ILE A 97 -16.68 -19.59 2.33
CA ILE A 97 -16.28 -18.19 2.13
C ILE A 97 -15.49 -17.71 3.33
N VAL A 98 -14.35 -17.06 3.08
CA VAL A 98 -13.61 -16.30 4.06
C VAL A 98 -13.88 -14.80 3.81
N ILE A 99 -14.31 -14.08 4.82
CA ILE A 99 -14.62 -12.63 4.72
C ILE A 99 -13.91 -11.88 5.84
N GLU A 100 -13.20 -10.82 5.47
CA GLU A 100 -12.71 -9.78 6.37
C GLU A 100 -13.40 -8.47 6.03
N ARG A 101 -13.96 -7.82 7.05
CA ARG A 101 -14.72 -6.56 6.87
C ARG A 101 -14.11 -5.44 7.69
N ASN A 102 -14.36 -4.19 7.23
CA ASN A 102 -13.95 -2.99 7.93
C ASN A 102 -12.42 -2.89 8.12
N ILE A 103 -11.65 -3.39 7.16
CA ILE A 103 -10.20 -3.19 7.15
C ILE A 103 -9.94 -1.69 6.97
N PRO A 104 -9.27 -1.01 7.91
CA PRO A 104 -9.00 0.43 7.78
C PRO A 104 -8.18 0.72 6.52
N LEU A 105 -8.61 1.72 5.77
CA LEU A 105 -7.89 2.22 4.59
C LEU A 105 -7.42 3.64 4.84
N THR A 106 -6.14 3.87 4.63
CA THR A 106 -5.57 5.20 4.39
C THR A 106 -4.82 5.14 3.07
N SER A 107 -5.22 5.98 2.14
CA SER A 107 -4.60 6.08 0.81
C SER A 107 -4.48 7.55 0.40
N MET A 108 -3.90 7.79 -0.75
CA MET A 108 -3.76 9.10 -1.32
C MET A 108 -4.15 9.06 -2.79
N CYS A 109 -5.05 9.95 -3.21
CA CYS A 109 -5.41 10.09 -4.60
C CYS A 109 -4.19 10.55 -5.43
N SER A 110 -3.89 9.83 -6.51
CA SER A 110 -2.76 10.16 -7.39
C SER A 110 -2.94 11.46 -8.19
N HIS A 111 -4.17 11.98 -8.29
CA HIS A 111 -4.46 13.19 -9.06
C HIS A 111 -4.07 14.49 -8.33
N HIS A 112 -4.54 14.66 -7.11
CA HIS A 112 -4.37 15.90 -6.35
C HIS A 112 -3.68 15.70 -5.01
N HIS A 113 -3.19 14.50 -4.73
CA HIS A 113 -2.55 14.10 -3.47
C HIS A 113 -3.42 14.36 -2.22
N GLN A 114 -4.75 14.31 -2.39
CA GLN A 114 -5.67 14.35 -1.27
C GLN A 114 -5.74 12.98 -0.59
N THR A 115 -5.80 12.98 0.73
CA THR A 115 -5.92 11.75 1.52
C THR A 115 -7.29 11.13 1.32
N ILE A 116 -7.32 9.83 1.11
CA ILE A 116 -8.53 9.00 1.07
C ILE A 116 -8.55 8.19 2.36
N GLY A 117 -9.59 8.39 3.16
CA GLY A 117 -9.86 7.58 4.35
C GLY A 117 -11.10 6.72 4.12
N GLY A 118 -11.08 5.48 4.57
CA GLY A 118 -12.22 4.59 4.38
C GLY A 118 -12.00 3.20 4.94
N VAL A 119 -12.75 2.24 4.39
CA VAL A 119 -12.64 0.82 4.75
C VAL A 119 -12.65 -0.06 3.50
N VAL A 120 -12.01 -1.20 3.63
CA VAL A 120 -11.99 -2.26 2.62
C VAL A 120 -12.66 -3.51 3.16
N HIS A 121 -13.45 -4.15 2.33
CA HIS A 121 -14.03 -5.47 2.59
C HIS A 121 -13.45 -6.44 1.57
N ILE A 122 -12.98 -7.58 2.03
CA ILE A 122 -12.38 -8.61 1.19
C ILE A 122 -13.07 -9.93 1.49
N GLY A 123 -13.53 -10.60 0.45
CA GLY A 123 -14.04 -11.96 0.53
C GLY A 123 -13.40 -12.86 -0.54
N TYR A 124 -13.19 -14.12 -0.23
CA TYR A 124 -12.82 -15.11 -1.22
C TYR A 124 -13.45 -16.46 -0.90
N VAL A 125 -13.77 -17.22 -1.95
CA VAL A 125 -14.33 -18.57 -1.84
C VAL A 125 -13.20 -19.56 -2.01
N VAL A 126 -12.99 -20.40 -1.01
CA VAL A 126 -11.94 -21.43 -1.05
C VAL A 126 -12.35 -22.53 -2.02
N GLY A 127 -11.47 -22.91 -2.91
CA GLY A 127 -11.70 -23.99 -3.88
C GLY A 127 -11.11 -25.33 -3.44
N ASN A 128 -11.30 -26.34 -4.26
CA ASN A 128 -10.76 -27.67 -4.01
C ASN A 128 -9.23 -27.64 -3.91
N ASN A 129 -8.68 -28.20 -2.84
CA ASN A 129 -7.25 -28.10 -2.54
C ASN A 129 -6.74 -26.65 -2.50
N GLY A 130 -7.63 -25.71 -2.18
CA GLY A 130 -7.33 -24.29 -2.09
C GLY A 130 -6.47 -23.93 -0.90
N ARG A 131 -6.06 -22.68 -0.87
CA ARG A 131 -5.24 -22.13 0.22
C ARG A 131 -5.99 -21.03 0.93
N VAL A 132 -5.73 -20.93 2.24
CA VAL A 132 -6.25 -19.88 3.11
C VAL A 132 -5.11 -19.03 3.66
N ILE A 133 -5.39 -17.76 3.94
CA ILE A 133 -4.45 -16.86 4.60
C ILE A 133 -5.04 -16.33 5.91
N GLY A 134 -4.17 -16.03 6.85
CA GLY A 134 -4.62 -15.42 8.12
C GLY A 134 -5.22 -14.04 7.85
N LEU A 135 -6.34 -13.70 8.50
CA LEU A 135 -7.07 -12.44 8.30
C LEU A 135 -6.16 -11.21 8.45
N SER A 136 -5.25 -11.22 9.45
CA SER A 136 -4.26 -10.14 9.61
C SER A 136 -3.35 -9.91 8.39
N LYS A 137 -3.29 -10.84 7.45
CA LYS A 137 -2.51 -10.68 6.20
C LYS A 137 -3.29 -9.89 5.16
N LEU A 138 -4.62 -9.97 5.18
CA LEU A 138 -5.48 -9.12 4.35
C LEU A 138 -5.30 -7.65 4.73
N ASN A 139 -5.24 -7.34 6.03
CA ASN A 139 -4.93 -5.97 6.51
C ASN A 139 -3.61 -5.45 5.95
N ARG A 140 -2.57 -6.28 5.93
CA ARG A 140 -1.25 -5.90 5.41
C ARG A 140 -1.24 -5.68 3.90
N ILE A 141 -2.04 -6.44 3.14
CA ILE A 141 -2.22 -6.22 1.70
C ILE A 141 -2.87 -4.86 1.46
N VAL A 142 -3.95 -4.55 2.18
CA VAL A 142 -4.63 -3.25 2.10
C VAL A 142 -3.68 -2.11 2.43
N GLU A 143 -2.92 -2.23 3.52
CA GLU A 143 -1.93 -1.24 3.92
C GLU A 143 -0.86 -1.02 2.85
N LEU A 144 -0.28 -2.09 2.32
CA LEU A 144 0.76 -2.00 1.29
C LEU A 144 0.30 -1.20 0.07
N PHE A 145 -0.86 -1.59 -0.50
CA PHE A 145 -1.37 -0.96 -1.71
C PHE A 145 -1.97 0.42 -1.43
N GLY A 146 -2.61 0.62 -0.28
CA GLY A 146 -3.09 1.93 0.16
C GLY A 146 -1.96 2.96 0.26
N ARG A 147 -0.78 2.55 0.68
CA ARG A 147 0.42 3.39 0.83
C ARG A 147 1.23 3.58 -0.47
N ARG A 148 0.59 3.54 -1.62
CA ARG A 148 1.26 3.77 -2.92
C ARG A 148 0.80 5.02 -3.64
N GLY A 149 -0.40 5.49 -3.37
CA GLY A 149 -1.06 6.56 -4.14
C GLY A 149 -1.67 5.99 -5.43
N ALA A 150 -2.99 5.99 -5.49
CA ALA A 150 -3.73 5.42 -6.62
C ALA A 150 -5.10 6.09 -6.76
N ILE A 151 -5.78 5.83 -7.86
CA ILE A 151 -7.23 5.99 -7.94
C ILE A 151 -7.90 4.75 -7.35
N GLN A 152 -9.15 4.88 -6.92
CA GLN A 152 -9.86 3.80 -6.22
C GLN A 152 -9.95 2.51 -7.04
N GLU A 153 -10.16 2.62 -8.34
CA GLU A 153 -10.27 1.48 -9.27
C GLU A 153 -8.95 0.70 -9.35
N GLN A 154 -7.83 1.39 -9.44
CA GLN A 154 -6.50 0.76 -9.47
C GLN A 154 -6.16 0.10 -8.13
N LEU A 155 -6.50 0.75 -7.01
CA LEU A 155 -6.30 0.22 -5.68
C LEU A 155 -7.13 -1.05 -5.46
N THR A 156 -8.41 -1.03 -5.85
CA THR A 156 -9.31 -2.18 -5.77
C THR A 156 -8.77 -3.36 -6.58
N SER A 157 -8.36 -3.11 -7.82
CA SER A 157 -7.77 -4.13 -8.70
C SER A 157 -6.46 -4.70 -8.15
N ALA A 158 -5.59 -3.86 -7.58
CA ALA A 158 -4.33 -4.31 -7.01
C ALA A 158 -4.53 -5.23 -5.80
N ILE A 159 -5.46 -4.87 -4.90
CA ILE A 159 -5.80 -5.70 -3.73
C ILE A 159 -6.44 -7.01 -4.20
N HIS A 160 -7.39 -6.96 -5.14
CA HIS A 160 -8.03 -8.14 -5.70
C HIS A 160 -7.01 -9.12 -6.26
N ASN A 161 -6.14 -8.66 -7.16
CA ASN A 161 -5.14 -9.49 -7.82
C ASN A 161 -4.14 -10.11 -6.83
N ALA A 162 -3.78 -9.35 -5.77
CA ALA A 162 -2.91 -9.87 -4.72
C ALA A 162 -3.58 -11.01 -3.94
N VAL A 163 -4.83 -10.84 -3.55
CA VAL A 163 -5.59 -11.88 -2.82
C VAL A 163 -5.80 -13.11 -3.70
N ASP A 164 -6.22 -12.92 -4.95
CA ASP A 164 -6.42 -13.99 -5.92
C ASP A 164 -5.15 -14.85 -6.11
N LYS A 165 -4.01 -14.19 -6.27
CA LYS A 165 -2.71 -14.85 -6.43
C LYS A 165 -2.26 -15.61 -5.17
N ILE A 166 -2.52 -15.06 -3.98
CA ILE A 166 -2.12 -15.70 -2.70
C ILE A 166 -3.00 -16.87 -2.34
N CYS A 167 -4.31 -16.75 -2.56
CA CYS A 167 -5.31 -17.77 -2.28
C CYS A 167 -5.45 -18.71 -3.47
N GLU A 168 -4.37 -19.39 -3.84
CA GLU A 168 -4.34 -20.33 -4.97
C GLU A 168 -5.53 -21.30 -4.95
N ASN A 169 -6.07 -21.61 -6.11
CA ASN A 169 -7.25 -22.46 -6.30
C ASN A 169 -8.52 -21.92 -5.59
N ASN A 170 -8.67 -20.61 -5.47
CA ASN A 170 -9.94 -20.02 -5.04
C ASN A 170 -10.99 -20.11 -6.16
N LYS A 171 -12.27 -20.03 -5.81
CA LYS A 171 -13.42 -20.01 -6.75
C LYS A 171 -13.85 -18.58 -7.11
N GLY A 172 -13.22 -17.57 -6.54
CA GLY A 172 -13.46 -16.15 -6.78
C GLY A 172 -13.10 -15.29 -5.59
N VAL A 173 -12.75 -14.04 -5.87
CA VAL A 173 -12.40 -13.00 -4.92
C VAL A 173 -13.31 -11.81 -5.13
N ILE A 174 -13.71 -11.15 -4.06
CA ILE A 174 -14.40 -9.86 -4.10
C ILE A 174 -13.67 -8.87 -3.21
N VAL A 175 -13.50 -7.65 -3.71
CA VAL A 175 -12.96 -6.52 -2.96
C VAL A 175 -13.90 -5.33 -3.13
N THR A 176 -14.28 -4.72 -2.02
CA THR A 176 -15.09 -3.50 -2.02
C THR A 176 -14.37 -2.45 -1.18
N ILE A 177 -14.24 -1.24 -1.72
CA ILE A 177 -13.69 -0.08 -1.03
C ILE A 177 -14.80 0.96 -0.84
N VAL A 178 -14.93 1.43 0.39
CA VAL A 178 -15.80 2.55 0.77
C VAL A 178 -14.89 3.64 1.33
N GLY A 179 -14.73 4.74 0.59
CA GLY A 179 -13.83 5.85 0.92
C GLY A 179 -14.33 7.17 0.35
#